data_f099774581ba86d21a9436a0a8186f37
#
_entry.id   f099774581ba86d21a9436a0a8186f37
#
_cell.length_a   1.000
_cell.length_b   1.000
_cell.length_c   1.000
_cell.angle_alpha   90.00
_cell.angle_beta   90.00
_cell.angle_gamma   90.00
#
_symmetry.space_group_name_H-M   'P 1'
#
loop_
_entity.id
_entity.type
_entity.pdbx_description
1 polymer ?
#
loop_
_entity_poly.entity_id
_entity_poly.type
_entity_poly.pdbx_seq_one_letter_code
_entity_poly.pdbx_strand_id
1 'polypeptide(L)'
;MSLLDCALDFRHFIEELRRRNDLVDVHQEVSADLEIAAVCRRVYEQRLSAPLFHHVAGAMPGARILGAPAGMLASAEHAYSRLALHFGLSPESSPRDIVAATRRAVKAEPLAPDYCSTGPVKENIWRGDEVDLARFPVPLLHERDGGRYFGTYGFHVVQSPDGKWHSWGIGRLMMLDRNRLTGPAIPTQHIGMIREMWRREGKPTPWAMVLGAPPAAVAVAGMPLPAGVSEPDYVGALLGKSVTLTQAETNDLWVPANAEIVLEGEISLTETALEGPMGEYHGYQHQQGHEQPVFHVRAVTFRDDPILPICVAGTPPEENHTIWGTMISAQLLETLQSAALPVDFVWCSYEAATCWAVVSVDIEKLAGMNTTAADFAGKVAEVVFGSHAGYLIPKLILVGNDIDIVDINQVVWALATRSHPARDHFIFPDVREFPMVPYLSEEDKARGSGGKAIINCLFPEQFSGVTRAGTASFRHSYPEQVRVKVEANWKQYGF
;
A
#
# COMPACT_ATOMS: atom_id res chain seq x y z
N MET A 1 -3.20 1.69 26.52
CA MET A 1 -3.49 1.15 25.18
C MET A 1 -2.17 0.62 24.63
N SER A 2 -2.12 -0.63 24.20
CA SER A 2 -0.91 -1.22 23.64
C SER A 2 -0.80 -0.91 22.14
N LEU A 3 0.40 -1.06 21.56
CA LEU A 3 0.58 -0.91 20.10
C LEU A 3 -0.21 -1.97 19.30
N LEU A 4 -0.38 -3.16 19.87
CA LEU A 4 -1.23 -4.19 19.28
C LEU A 4 -2.71 -3.81 19.26
N ASP A 5 -3.21 -3.11 20.29
CA ASP A 5 -4.58 -2.61 20.30
C ASP A 5 -4.78 -1.57 19.20
N CYS A 6 -3.79 -0.70 18.93
CA CYS A 6 -3.82 0.25 17.83
C CYS A 6 -3.85 -0.44 16.46
N ALA A 7 -3.07 -1.50 16.27
CA ALA A 7 -3.03 -2.24 15.01
C ALA A 7 -4.32 -3.07 14.77
N LEU A 8 -5.01 -3.49 15.82
CA LEU A 8 -6.21 -4.34 15.77
C LEU A 8 -7.53 -3.57 15.91
N ASP A 9 -7.52 -2.27 16.15
CA ASP A 9 -8.73 -1.45 16.26
C ASP A 9 -8.50 -0.04 15.69
N PHE A 10 -9.34 0.35 14.73
CA PHE A 10 -9.20 1.61 14.02
C PHE A 10 -9.44 2.83 14.91
N ARG A 11 -10.36 2.76 15.88
CA ARG A 11 -10.59 3.87 16.83
C ARG A 11 -9.44 4.01 17.82
N HIS A 12 -8.87 2.88 18.28
CA HIS A 12 -7.66 2.92 19.11
C HIS A 12 -6.47 3.52 18.36
N PHE A 13 -6.34 3.23 17.06
CA PHE A 13 -5.34 3.86 16.22
C PHE A 13 -5.54 5.39 16.16
N ILE A 14 -6.76 5.87 15.94
CA ILE A 14 -7.08 7.31 15.91
C ILE A 14 -6.75 7.99 17.27
N GLU A 15 -7.10 7.36 18.40
CA GLU A 15 -6.77 7.88 19.72
C GLU A 15 -5.25 7.93 19.95
N GLU A 16 -4.49 6.98 19.44
CA GLU A 16 -3.03 7.01 19.52
C GLU A 16 -2.45 8.15 18.68
N LEU A 17 -2.97 8.41 17.47
CA LEU A 17 -2.59 9.58 16.68
C LEU A 17 -2.87 10.88 17.45
N ARG A 18 -4.04 10.99 18.10
CA ARG A 18 -4.42 12.17 18.91
C ARG A 18 -3.44 12.35 20.07
N ARG A 19 -3.14 11.29 20.81
CA ARG A 19 -2.20 11.31 21.94
C ARG A 19 -0.79 11.78 21.54
N ARG A 20 -0.41 11.52 20.29
CA ARG A 20 0.90 11.90 19.72
C ARG A 20 0.91 13.25 19.03
N ASN A 21 -0.20 13.99 19.05
CA ASN A 21 -0.38 15.22 18.27
C ASN A 21 -0.22 15.01 16.74
N ASP A 22 -0.50 13.79 16.27
CA ASP A 22 -0.50 13.43 14.86
C ASP A 22 -1.92 13.33 14.28
N LEU A 23 -2.87 13.96 14.93
CA LEU A 23 -4.26 14.12 14.49
C LEU A 23 -4.68 15.57 14.61
N VAL A 24 -5.41 16.08 13.64
CA VAL A 24 -6.08 17.38 13.67
C VAL A 24 -7.58 17.15 13.60
N ASP A 25 -8.30 17.45 14.70
CA ASP A 25 -9.76 17.42 14.70
C ASP A 25 -10.31 18.68 14.01
N VAL A 26 -10.99 18.50 12.86
CA VAL A 26 -11.61 19.57 12.08
C VAL A 26 -13.10 19.63 12.42
N HIS A 27 -13.50 20.64 13.21
CA HIS A 27 -14.89 20.84 13.65
C HIS A 27 -15.68 21.81 12.77
N GLN A 28 -15.01 22.52 11.87
CA GLN A 28 -15.70 23.32 10.83
C GLN A 28 -16.43 22.38 9.87
N GLU A 29 -17.63 22.76 9.45
CA GLU A 29 -18.32 22.05 8.37
C GLU A 29 -17.53 22.19 7.07
N VAL A 30 -17.31 21.07 6.38
CA VAL A 30 -16.54 20.99 5.13
C VAL A 30 -17.34 20.21 4.08
N SER A 31 -17.09 20.53 2.82
CA SER A 31 -17.73 19.86 1.70
C SER A 31 -17.01 18.56 1.32
N ALA A 32 -17.78 17.50 1.06
CA ALA A 32 -17.24 16.29 0.42
C ALA A 32 -16.95 16.51 -1.09
N ASP A 33 -17.44 17.61 -1.68
CA ASP A 33 -17.12 18.01 -3.05
C ASP A 33 -15.78 18.74 -3.06
N LEU A 34 -14.70 18.02 -3.36
CA LEU A 34 -13.33 18.50 -3.55
C LEU A 34 -12.64 19.07 -2.31
N GLU A 35 -13.34 19.75 -1.38
CA GLU A 35 -12.70 20.49 -0.29
C GLU A 35 -11.92 19.56 0.65
N ILE A 36 -12.57 18.50 1.14
CA ILE A 36 -11.92 17.50 1.99
C ILE A 36 -10.70 16.88 1.28
N ALA A 37 -10.86 16.52 0.01
CA ALA A 37 -9.79 15.95 -0.78
C ALA A 37 -8.62 16.93 -0.98
N ALA A 38 -8.91 18.21 -1.25
CA ALA A 38 -7.90 19.26 -1.37
C ALA A 38 -7.12 19.46 -0.06
N VAL A 39 -7.80 19.42 1.10
CA VAL A 39 -7.13 19.46 2.41
C VAL A 39 -6.22 18.25 2.58
N CYS A 40 -6.70 17.04 2.28
CA CYS A 40 -5.90 15.82 2.38
C CYS A 40 -4.68 15.87 1.44
N ARG A 41 -4.86 16.30 0.18
CA ARG A 41 -3.71 16.45 -0.74
C ARG A 41 -2.65 17.40 -0.19
N ARG A 42 -3.07 18.54 0.36
CA ARG A 42 -2.14 19.48 0.99
C ARG A 42 -1.45 18.89 2.22
N VAL A 43 -2.15 18.05 3.01
CA VAL A 43 -1.57 17.31 4.15
C VAL A 43 -0.46 16.36 3.66
N TYR A 44 -0.70 15.59 2.60
CA TYR A 44 0.34 14.70 2.04
C TYR A 44 1.56 15.48 1.54
N GLU A 45 1.34 16.50 0.73
CA GLU A 45 2.42 17.30 0.12
C GLU A 45 3.29 18.03 1.15
N GLN A 46 2.70 18.39 2.29
CA GLN A 46 3.41 19.04 3.40
C GLN A 46 3.81 18.07 4.52
N ARG A 47 3.43 16.78 4.41
CA ARG A 47 3.69 15.74 5.41
C ARG A 47 3.22 16.13 6.81
N LEU A 48 1.96 16.53 6.92
CA LEU A 48 1.34 17.01 8.15
C LEU A 48 0.54 15.93 8.87
N SER A 49 0.00 16.28 10.06
CA SER A 49 -0.87 15.43 10.87
C SER A 49 -2.18 15.07 10.14
N ALA A 50 -2.72 13.87 10.40
CA ALA A 50 -3.92 13.35 9.76
C ALA A 50 -5.16 14.21 10.14
N PRO A 51 -6.00 14.65 9.20
CA PRO A 51 -7.23 15.37 9.52
C PRO A 51 -8.39 14.42 9.78
N LEU A 52 -9.10 14.61 10.90
CA LEU A 52 -10.38 13.98 11.20
C LEU A 52 -11.48 15.03 11.07
N PHE A 53 -12.32 14.93 10.05
CA PHE A 53 -13.42 15.83 9.77
C PHE A 53 -14.68 15.35 10.50
N HIS A 54 -15.19 16.17 11.43
CA HIS A 54 -16.34 15.85 12.27
C HIS A 54 -17.68 16.22 11.66
N HIS A 55 -17.70 17.21 10.77
CA HIS A 55 -18.91 17.74 10.14
C HIS A 55 -18.74 17.82 8.63
N VAL A 56 -19.38 16.90 7.91
CA VAL A 56 -19.35 16.86 6.44
C VAL A 56 -20.71 17.25 5.90
N ALA A 57 -20.74 18.30 5.08
CA ALA A 57 -21.98 18.84 4.54
C ALA A 57 -22.77 17.77 3.76
N GLY A 58 -24.08 17.64 4.07
CA GLY A 58 -24.98 16.69 3.41
C GLY A 58 -24.85 15.24 3.83
N ALA A 59 -23.89 14.87 4.68
CA ALA A 59 -23.80 13.52 5.23
C ALA A 59 -24.79 13.31 6.40
N MET A 60 -25.08 12.04 6.71
CA MET A 60 -25.87 11.69 7.89
C MET A 60 -25.17 12.18 9.18
N PRO A 61 -25.95 12.56 10.21
CA PRO A 61 -25.39 13.01 11.48
C PRO A 61 -24.40 11.99 12.07
N GLY A 62 -23.28 12.48 12.61
CA GLY A 62 -22.24 11.65 13.22
C GLY A 62 -21.24 11.02 12.27
N ALA A 63 -21.53 10.95 10.96
CA ALA A 63 -20.60 10.41 9.99
C ALA A 63 -19.39 11.34 9.81
N ARG A 64 -18.19 10.77 9.87
CA ARG A 64 -16.90 11.47 9.86
C ARG A 64 -16.00 10.96 8.76
N ILE A 65 -14.96 11.73 8.42
CA ILE A 65 -13.89 11.31 7.50
C ILE A 65 -12.53 11.40 8.20
N LEU A 66 -11.70 10.37 8.07
CA LEU A 66 -10.28 10.42 8.38
C LEU A 66 -9.48 10.46 7.07
N GLY A 67 -8.71 11.52 6.86
CA GLY A 67 -7.72 11.61 5.77
C GLY A 67 -6.33 11.18 6.22
N ALA A 68 -5.50 10.76 5.27
CA ALA A 68 -4.08 10.42 5.46
C ALA A 68 -3.80 9.40 6.60
N PRO A 69 -4.56 8.28 6.70
CA PRO A 69 -4.42 7.32 7.80
C PRO A 69 -3.04 6.63 7.85
N ALA A 70 -2.33 6.50 6.74
CA ALA A 70 -0.98 5.96 6.68
C ALA A 70 0.02 6.92 5.99
N GLY A 71 -0.33 8.21 5.90
CA GLY A 71 0.52 9.25 5.35
C GLY A 71 1.80 9.46 6.17
N MET A 72 2.81 10.08 5.54
CA MET A 72 4.09 10.38 6.17
C MET A 72 4.06 11.71 6.94
N LEU A 73 4.93 11.83 7.96
CA LEU A 73 5.22 13.09 8.65
C LEU A 73 6.54 13.72 8.15
N ALA A 74 6.64 15.05 8.28
CA ALA A 74 7.86 15.79 7.94
C ALA A 74 9.04 15.52 8.89
N SER A 75 8.76 15.09 10.12
CA SER A 75 9.79 14.72 11.11
C SER A 75 10.56 13.48 10.65
N ALA A 76 11.88 13.57 10.57
CA ALA A 76 12.71 12.43 10.19
C ALA A 76 12.57 11.24 11.17
N GLU A 77 12.42 11.52 12.46
CA GLU A 77 12.27 10.51 13.51
C GLU A 77 10.91 9.81 13.48
N HIS A 78 9.86 10.51 13.03
CA HIS A 78 8.48 10.03 13.04
C HIS A 78 7.86 9.92 11.64
N ALA A 79 8.69 9.99 10.59
CA ALA A 79 8.20 9.99 9.20
C ALA A 79 7.27 8.82 8.88
N TYR A 80 7.51 7.67 9.48
CA TYR A 80 6.80 6.41 9.23
C TYR A 80 5.90 5.97 10.40
N SER A 81 5.64 6.85 11.37
CA SER A 81 4.97 6.46 12.62
C SER A 81 3.58 5.88 12.41
N ARG A 82 2.76 6.48 11.53
CA ARG A 82 1.43 5.94 11.20
C ARG A 82 1.53 4.55 10.60
N LEU A 83 2.46 4.37 9.66
CA LEU A 83 2.71 3.08 9.04
C LEU A 83 3.19 2.05 10.07
N ALA A 84 4.13 2.40 10.96
CA ALA A 84 4.60 1.52 12.02
C ALA A 84 3.47 1.02 12.93
N LEU A 85 2.50 1.90 13.27
CA LEU A 85 1.32 1.54 14.04
C LEU A 85 0.44 0.49 13.35
N HIS A 86 0.36 0.49 12.02
CA HIS A 86 -0.35 -0.55 11.25
C HIS A 86 0.27 -1.95 11.47
N PHE A 87 1.56 -2.00 11.76
CA PHE A 87 2.30 -3.23 12.01
C PHE A 87 2.43 -3.56 13.52
N GLY A 88 1.76 -2.82 14.40
CA GLY A 88 1.89 -2.99 15.84
C GLY A 88 3.30 -2.67 16.37
N LEU A 89 4.07 -1.88 15.63
CA LEU A 89 5.43 -1.47 15.96
C LEU A 89 5.47 -0.12 16.67
N SER A 90 6.62 0.17 17.30
CA SER A 90 6.90 1.51 17.83
C SER A 90 6.80 2.55 16.72
N PRO A 91 6.17 3.71 16.98
CA PRO A 91 6.11 4.83 16.03
C PRO A 91 7.48 5.36 15.58
N GLU A 92 8.52 5.09 16.34
CA GLU A 92 9.92 5.42 16.03
C GLU A 92 10.62 4.34 15.16
N SER A 93 9.88 3.28 14.77
CA SER A 93 10.43 2.19 13.95
C SER A 93 10.85 2.68 12.59
N SER A 94 12.04 2.25 12.18
CA SER A 94 12.60 2.56 10.87
C SER A 94 11.90 1.75 9.75
N PRO A 95 12.04 2.17 8.49
CA PRO A 95 11.61 1.35 7.34
C PRO A 95 12.18 -0.06 7.35
N ARG A 96 13.41 -0.25 7.81
CA ARG A 96 14.04 -1.58 7.95
C ARG A 96 13.30 -2.45 8.97
N ASP A 97 12.85 -1.87 10.08
CA ASP A 97 12.09 -2.59 11.11
C ASP A 97 10.73 -3.03 10.58
N ILE A 98 10.04 -2.14 9.84
CA ILE A 98 8.72 -2.42 9.24
C ILE A 98 8.83 -3.52 8.18
N VAL A 99 9.81 -3.42 7.27
CA VAL A 99 10.09 -4.46 6.27
C VAL A 99 10.47 -5.78 6.94
N ALA A 100 11.26 -5.75 8.02
CA ALA A 100 11.62 -6.95 8.77
C ALA A 100 10.41 -7.60 9.45
N ALA A 101 9.46 -6.82 9.99
CA ALA A 101 8.21 -7.32 10.55
C ALA A 101 7.36 -8.01 9.48
N THR A 102 7.20 -7.39 8.32
CA THR A 102 6.49 -7.98 7.17
C THR A 102 7.12 -9.31 6.75
N ARG A 103 8.44 -9.37 6.62
CA ARG A 103 9.16 -10.61 6.26
C ARG A 103 8.99 -11.72 7.29
N ARG A 104 8.98 -11.37 8.58
CA ARG A 104 8.69 -12.37 9.64
C ARG A 104 7.27 -12.91 9.50
N ALA A 105 6.29 -12.05 9.22
CA ALA A 105 4.89 -12.46 9.02
C ALA A 105 4.74 -13.45 7.85
N VAL A 106 5.39 -13.20 6.72
CA VAL A 106 5.35 -14.08 5.53
C VAL A 106 5.95 -15.48 5.83
N LYS A 107 6.92 -15.56 6.74
CA LYS A 107 7.58 -16.82 7.15
C LYS A 107 6.94 -17.51 8.35
N ALA A 108 6.10 -16.80 9.09
CA ALA A 108 5.45 -17.36 10.26
C ALA A 108 4.32 -18.32 9.83
N GLU A 109 4.01 -19.26 10.71
CA GLU A 109 2.81 -20.08 10.55
C GLU A 109 1.57 -19.17 10.61
N PRO A 110 0.65 -19.28 9.66
CA PRO A 110 -0.59 -18.54 9.68
C PRO A 110 -1.36 -18.78 10.99
N LEU A 111 -1.92 -17.71 11.54
CA LEU A 111 -2.74 -17.78 12.75
C LEU A 111 -4.18 -17.45 12.39
N ALA A 112 -5.06 -18.46 12.46
CA ALA A 112 -6.46 -18.33 12.09
C ALA A 112 -7.18 -17.21 12.86
N PRO A 113 -8.14 -16.50 12.24
CA PRO A 113 -8.97 -15.50 12.90
C PRO A 113 -9.81 -16.09 14.02
N ASP A 114 -10.19 -15.26 14.99
CA ASP A 114 -11.26 -15.56 15.93
C ASP A 114 -12.61 -15.21 15.30
N TYR A 115 -13.65 -15.99 15.59
CA TYR A 115 -14.98 -15.81 15.04
C TYR A 115 -15.98 -15.44 16.13
N CYS A 116 -16.85 -14.46 15.85
CA CYS A 116 -17.93 -14.06 16.76
C CYS A 116 -19.25 -13.87 16.00
N SER A 117 -20.36 -13.94 16.73
CA SER A 117 -21.70 -13.81 16.14
C SER A 117 -22.09 -12.36 15.82
N THR A 118 -21.45 -11.39 16.46
CA THR A 118 -21.70 -9.95 16.28
C THR A 118 -20.47 -9.15 16.67
N GLY A 119 -20.48 -7.85 16.37
CA GLY A 119 -19.41 -6.93 16.75
C GLY A 119 -19.82 -5.47 16.55
N PRO A 120 -18.95 -4.50 16.90
CA PRO A 120 -19.24 -3.08 16.74
C PRO A 120 -19.71 -2.67 15.35
N VAL A 121 -19.21 -3.32 14.29
CA VAL A 121 -19.64 -3.05 12.90
C VAL A 121 -21.14 -3.29 12.67
N LYS A 122 -21.83 -4.00 13.58
CA LYS A 122 -23.26 -4.31 13.50
C LYS A 122 -24.14 -3.47 14.46
N GLU A 123 -23.63 -2.34 14.96
CA GLU A 123 -24.43 -1.39 15.75
C GLU A 123 -25.60 -0.84 14.95
N ASN A 124 -25.40 -0.63 13.64
CA ASN A 124 -26.46 -0.24 12.69
C ASN A 124 -26.43 -1.17 11.47
N ILE A 125 -27.62 -1.53 10.98
CA ILE A 125 -27.79 -2.42 9.83
C ILE A 125 -28.87 -1.85 8.91
N TRP A 126 -28.51 -1.52 7.67
CA TRP A 126 -29.47 -1.21 6.60
C TRP A 126 -29.57 -2.38 5.64
N ARG A 127 -30.79 -2.72 5.22
CA ARG A 127 -31.05 -3.79 4.25
C ARG A 127 -32.03 -3.35 3.18
N GLY A 128 -31.86 -3.87 1.97
CA GLY A 128 -32.79 -3.65 0.87
C GLY A 128 -33.03 -2.17 0.58
N ASP A 129 -34.25 -1.71 0.73
CA ASP A 129 -34.66 -0.32 0.42
C ASP A 129 -34.11 0.72 1.43
N GLU A 130 -33.61 0.30 2.57
CA GLU A 130 -32.96 1.22 3.52
C GLU A 130 -31.55 1.62 3.07
N VAL A 131 -30.93 0.82 2.20
CA VAL A 131 -29.58 1.09 1.71
C VAL A 131 -29.56 2.38 0.89
N ASP A 132 -28.79 3.34 1.37
CA ASP A 132 -28.57 4.62 0.69
C ASP A 132 -27.14 5.12 0.95
N LEU A 133 -26.24 4.82 0.01
CA LEU A 133 -24.83 5.17 0.07
C LEU A 133 -24.60 6.69 0.05
N ALA A 134 -25.51 7.47 -0.50
CA ALA A 134 -25.41 8.93 -0.55
C ALA A 134 -25.54 9.60 0.83
N ARG A 135 -26.00 8.86 1.85
CA ARG A 135 -26.03 9.35 3.24
C ARG A 135 -24.67 9.35 3.92
N PHE A 136 -23.71 8.56 3.41
CA PHE A 136 -22.33 8.60 3.89
C PHE A 136 -21.57 9.78 3.27
N PRO A 137 -20.50 10.26 3.91
CA PRO A 137 -19.70 11.38 3.43
C PRO A 137 -18.76 10.97 2.28
N VAL A 138 -19.29 10.46 1.17
CA VAL A 138 -18.51 9.95 0.04
C VAL A 138 -17.90 11.11 -0.76
N PRO A 139 -16.56 11.24 -0.83
CA PRO A 139 -15.93 12.39 -1.45
C PRO A 139 -15.88 12.30 -2.99
N LEU A 140 -15.99 13.46 -3.64
CA LEU A 140 -15.40 13.71 -4.95
C LEU A 140 -13.95 14.12 -4.72
N LEU A 141 -12.99 13.35 -5.26
CA LEU A 141 -11.57 13.50 -4.89
C LEU A 141 -10.85 14.52 -5.76
N HIS A 142 -11.09 14.51 -7.08
CA HIS A 142 -10.49 15.44 -8.04
C HIS A 142 -11.56 15.99 -8.97
N GLU A 143 -11.34 17.18 -9.48
CA GLU A 143 -12.31 17.91 -10.34
C GLU A 143 -12.75 17.12 -11.58
N ARG A 144 -11.87 16.27 -12.09
CA ARG A 144 -12.12 15.48 -13.31
C ARG A 144 -12.41 14.03 -13.07
N ASP A 145 -12.61 13.62 -11.81
CA ASP A 145 -13.01 12.25 -11.51
C ASP A 145 -14.42 11.97 -12.06
N GLY A 146 -14.63 10.76 -12.55
CA GLY A 146 -15.91 10.34 -13.14
C GLY A 146 -17.06 10.24 -12.14
N GLY A 147 -16.77 10.24 -10.84
CA GLY A 147 -17.74 10.16 -9.76
C GLY A 147 -17.11 10.22 -8.37
N ARG A 148 -17.94 10.02 -7.35
CA ARG A 148 -17.51 9.92 -5.95
C ARG A 148 -16.97 8.52 -5.67
N TYR A 149 -15.89 8.43 -4.91
CA TYR A 149 -15.24 7.15 -4.60
C TYR A 149 -15.40 6.77 -3.13
N PHE A 150 -15.99 5.59 -2.91
CA PHE A 150 -16.23 5.06 -1.57
C PHE A 150 -15.00 4.32 -1.02
N GLY A 151 -14.42 3.42 -1.78
CA GLY A 151 -13.41 2.48 -1.30
C GLY A 151 -11.97 2.89 -1.58
N THR A 152 -11.52 4.12 -1.22
CA THR A 152 -10.15 4.55 -1.49
C THR A 152 -9.15 4.15 -0.39
N TYR A 153 -9.63 3.78 0.80
CA TYR A 153 -8.83 3.20 1.88
C TYR A 153 -9.63 2.09 2.58
N GLY A 154 -9.59 0.93 2.01
CA GLY A 154 -10.29 -0.26 2.45
C GLY A 154 -9.95 -1.45 1.56
N PHE A 155 -10.64 -2.55 1.74
CA PHE A 155 -10.38 -3.75 0.96
C PHE A 155 -11.67 -4.53 0.66
N HIS A 156 -11.66 -5.19 -0.49
CA HIS A 156 -12.66 -6.16 -0.88
C HIS A 156 -12.49 -7.45 -0.12
N VAL A 157 -13.59 -8.08 0.22
CA VAL A 157 -13.66 -9.46 0.73
C VAL A 157 -14.43 -10.30 -0.28
N VAL A 158 -13.79 -11.36 -0.75
CA VAL A 158 -14.39 -12.35 -1.66
C VAL A 158 -13.93 -13.74 -1.26
N GLN A 159 -14.68 -14.77 -1.68
CA GLN A 159 -14.37 -16.16 -1.38
C GLN A 159 -14.59 -17.03 -2.62
N SER A 160 -13.72 -18.03 -2.82
CA SER A 160 -13.90 -19.03 -3.87
C SER A 160 -15.18 -19.85 -3.69
N PRO A 161 -15.80 -20.37 -4.78
CA PRO A 161 -17.05 -21.14 -4.68
C PRO A 161 -16.99 -22.38 -3.79
N ASP A 162 -15.81 -22.98 -3.64
CA ASP A 162 -15.57 -24.14 -2.75
C ASP A 162 -15.32 -23.76 -1.28
N GLY A 163 -15.34 -22.45 -0.96
CA GLY A 163 -15.17 -21.92 0.39
C GLY A 163 -13.74 -21.99 0.96
N LYS A 164 -12.76 -22.44 0.17
CA LYS A 164 -11.41 -22.71 0.69
C LYS A 164 -10.46 -21.52 0.62
N TRP A 165 -10.73 -20.57 -0.26
CA TRP A 165 -9.92 -19.39 -0.44
C TRP A 165 -10.71 -18.14 -0.10
N HIS A 166 -10.39 -17.54 1.04
CA HIS A 166 -10.96 -16.30 1.54
C HIS A 166 -9.95 -15.17 1.29
N SER A 167 -10.23 -14.25 0.38
CA SER A 167 -9.28 -13.23 -0.04
C SER A 167 -9.71 -11.82 0.30
N TRP A 168 -8.73 -11.04 0.79
CA TRP A 168 -8.80 -9.61 0.98
C TRP A 168 -7.89 -8.91 -0.03
N GLY A 169 -8.40 -7.88 -0.69
CA GLY A 169 -7.62 -7.14 -1.67
C GLY A 169 -7.97 -5.66 -1.70
N ILE A 170 -6.96 -4.81 -1.68
CA ILE A 170 -7.15 -3.36 -1.80
C ILE A 170 -7.73 -3.04 -3.18
N GLY A 171 -8.75 -2.17 -3.21
CA GLY A 171 -9.34 -1.70 -4.44
C GLY A 171 -10.30 -0.55 -4.21
N ARG A 172 -10.51 0.24 -5.26
CA ARG A 172 -11.40 1.41 -5.24
C ARG A 172 -12.78 1.08 -5.78
N LEU A 173 -13.78 1.84 -5.33
CA LEU A 173 -15.15 1.76 -5.85
C LEU A 173 -15.73 3.15 -6.08
N MET A 174 -16.22 3.40 -7.29
CA MET A 174 -16.95 4.60 -7.67
C MET A 174 -18.45 4.39 -7.44
N MET A 175 -19.10 5.34 -6.80
CA MET A 175 -20.53 5.32 -6.55
C MET A 175 -21.30 5.62 -7.85
N LEU A 176 -22.25 4.75 -8.22
CA LEU A 176 -23.16 4.97 -9.34
C LEU A 176 -24.48 5.60 -8.87
N ASP A 177 -25.05 5.07 -7.80
CA ASP A 177 -26.27 5.54 -7.18
C ASP A 177 -26.39 5.10 -5.72
N ARG A 178 -27.60 5.08 -5.18
CA ARG A 178 -27.89 4.78 -3.75
C ARG A 178 -27.40 3.41 -3.28
N ASN A 179 -27.29 2.44 -4.17
CA ASN A 179 -26.98 1.04 -3.80
C ASN A 179 -26.15 0.28 -4.85
N ARG A 180 -25.57 1.00 -5.83
CA ARG A 180 -24.66 0.41 -6.82
C ARG A 180 -23.34 1.16 -6.86
N LEU A 181 -22.29 0.38 -7.04
CA LEU A 181 -20.93 0.84 -7.21
C LEU A 181 -20.32 0.19 -8.45
N THR A 182 -19.23 0.75 -8.95
CA THR A 182 -18.41 0.12 -9.99
C THR A 182 -16.94 0.30 -9.68
N GLY A 183 -16.12 -0.64 -10.10
CA GLY A 183 -14.68 -0.59 -9.87
C GLY A 183 -13.94 -1.76 -10.51
N PRO A 184 -12.61 -1.68 -10.61
CA PRO A 184 -11.82 -2.67 -11.30
C PRO A 184 -11.79 -4.02 -10.56
N ALA A 185 -12.11 -5.10 -11.30
CA ALA A 185 -11.84 -6.47 -10.89
C ALA A 185 -10.82 -7.07 -11.86
N ILE A 186 -9.56 -6.69 -11.68
CA ILE A 186 -8.46 -7.01 -12.60
C ILE A 186 -8.24 -8.53 -12.62
N PRO A 187 -8.24 -9.19 -13.80
CA PRO A 187 -8.18 -10.65 -13.91
C PRO A 187 -6.96 -11.30 -13.27
N THR A 188 -5.86 -10.57 -13.13
CA THR A 188 -4.61 -11.05 -12.51
C THR A 188 -4.53 -10.83 -11.00
N GLN A 189 -5.52 -10.13 -10.42
CA GLN A 189 -5.67 -9.97 -8.97
C GLN A 189 -6.64 -11.01 -8.40
N HIS A 190 -6.55 -11.29 -7.11
CA HIS A 190 -7.36 -12.31 -6.44
C HIS A 190 -8.87 -12.10 -6.63
N ILE A 191 -9.36 -10.86 -6.53
CA ILE A 191 -10.77 -10.53 -6.77
C ILE A 191 -11.21 -10.92 -8.20
N GLY A 192 -10.38 -10.66 -9.22
CA GLY A 192 -10.68 -11.03 -10.59
C GLY A 192 -10.62 -12.54 -10.82
N MET A 193 -9.66 -13.23 -10.19
CA MET A 193 -9.54 -14.70 -10.26
C MET A 193 -10.76 -15.37 -9.61
N ILE A 194 -11.17 -14.94 -8.42
CA ILE A 194 -12.32 -15.50 -7.70
C ILE A 194 -13.63 -15.18 -8.45
N ARG A 195 -13.76 -13.95 -8.99
CA ARG A 195 -14.90 -13.58 -9.83
C ARG A 195 -15.00 -14.50 -11.05
N GLU A 196 -13.90 -14.85 -11.70
CA GLU A 196 -13.90 -15.78 -12.83
C GLU A 196 -14.32 -17.20 -12.40
N MET A 197 -13.95 -17.67 -11.20
CA MET A 197 -14.43 -18.95 -10.67
C MET A 197 -15.96 -18.96 -10.54
N TRP A 198 -16.57 -17.93 -9.95
CA TRP A 198 -18.01 -17.78 -9.82
C TRP A 198 -18.72 -17.65 -11.19
N ARG A 199 -18.09 -16.91 -12.13
CA ARG A 199 -18.61 -16.76 -13.49
C ARG A 199 -18.70 -18.11 -14.22
N ARG A 200 -17.75 -19.01 -13.99
CA ARG A 200 -17.80 -20.40 -14.55
C ARG A 200 -18.95 -21.21 -13.99
N GLU A 201 -19.40 -20.91 -12.78
CA GLU A 201 -20.62 -21.51 -12.20
C GLU A 201 -21.91 -20.81 -12.66
N GLY A 202 -21.82 -19.73 -13.43
CA GLY A 202 -22.98 -18.96 -13.88
C GLY A 202 -23.64 -18.14 -12.76
N LYS A 203 -22.89 -17.78 -11.71
CA LYS A 203 -23.39 -17.07 -10.53
C LYS A 203 -22.68 -15.72 -10.34
N PRO A 204 -23.38 -14.71 -9.74
CA PRO A 204 -22.69 -13.50 -9.25
C PRO A 204 -21.74 -13.87 -8.12
N THR A 205 -20.73 -13.03 -7.89
CA THR A 205 -19.72 -13.27 -6.86
C THR A 205 -20.17 -12.65 -5.53
N PRO A 206 -20.35 -13.40 -4.44
CA PRO A 206 -20.53 -12.82 -3.11
C PRO A 206 -19.38 -11.88 -2.77
N TRP A 207 -19.70 -10.70 -2.24
CA TRP A 207 -18.73 -9.65 -2.06
C TRP A 207 -19.07 -8.80 -0.82
N ALA A 208 -18.02 -8.30 -0.17
CA ALA A 208 -18.11 -7.21 0.77
C ALA A 208 -16.95 -6.21 0.58
N MET A 209 -17.19 -4.95 1.01
CA MET A 209 -16.16 -3.91 1.10
C MET A 209 -16.03 -3.47 2.55
N VAL A 210 -14.84 -3.53 3.09
CA VAL A 210 -14.55 -3.18 4.49
C VAL A 210 -13.81 -1.84 4.53
N LEU A 211 -14.34 -0.91 5.31
CA LEU A 211 -13.84 0.46 5.48
C LEU A 211 -13.65 0.76 6.97
N GLY A 212 -12.55 1.44 7.32
CA GLY A 212 -12.19 1.62 8.73
C GLY A 212 -11.92 0.30 9.44
N ALA A 213 -11.30 -0.63 8.73
CA ALA A 213 -10.82 -1.89 9.27
C ALA A 213 -9.67 -1.70 10.27
N PRO A 214 -9.35 -2.71 11.10
CA PRO A 214 -8.10 -2.73 11.84
C PRO A 214 -6.92 -2.36 10.94
N PRO A 215 -6.03 -1.44 11.35
CA PRO A 215 -4.91 -1.01 10.51
C PRO A 215 -4.05 -2.16 9.96
N ALA A 216 -3.81 -3.18 10.78
CA ALA A 216 -3.06 -4.37 10.34
C ALA A 216 -3.81 -5.17 9.26
N ALA A 217 -5.15 -5.17 9.27
CA ALA A 217 -5.93 -5.83 8.23
C ALA A 217 -5.79 -5.12 6.87
N VAL A 218 -5.75 -3.77 6.87
CA VAL A 218 -5.47 -2.98 5.65
C VAL A 218 -4.07 -3.26 5.14
N ALA A 219 -3.07 -3.30 6.03
CA ALA A 219 -1.70 -3.63 5.66
C ALA A 219 -1.61 -5.02 5.02
N VAL A 220 -2.22 -6.04 5.64
CA VAL A 220 -2.22 -7.42 5.12
C VAL A 220 -2.99 -7.55 3.81
N ALA A 221 -4.11 -6.82 3.63
CA ALA A 221 -4.85 -6.81 2.37
C ALA A 221 -4.03 -6.26 1.18
N GLY A 222 -2.96 -5.50 1.47
CA GLY A 222 -1.96 -5.06 0.49
C GLY A 222 -0.80 -6.04 0.27
N MET A 223 -0.75 -7.16 0.98
CA MET A 223 0.33 -8.15 0.81
C MET A 223 0.17 -8.89 -0.52
N PRO A 224 1.24 -9.04 -1.31
CA PRO A 224 1.21 -9.82 -2.54
C PRO A 224 1.31 -11.32 -2.23
N LEU A 225 0.32 -11.88 -1.55
CA LEU A 225 0.26 -13.30 -1.22
C LEU A 225 -0.02 -14.16 -2.46
N PRO A 226 0.39 -15.43 -2.48
CA PRO A 226 0.05 -16.35 -3.57
C PRO A 226 -1.46 -16.63 -3.67
N ALA A 227 -1.94 -16.93 -4.87
CA ALA A 227 -3.32 -17.40 -5.06
C ALA A 227 -3.63 -18.64 -4.21
N GLY A 228 -4.80 -18.67 -3.58
CA GLY A 228 -5.21 -19.75 -2.68
C GLY A 228 -4.80 -19.56 -1.22
N VAL A 229 -4.04 -18.50 -0.91
CA VAL A 229 -3.68 -18.13 0.46
C VAL A 229 -4.66 -17.07 0.97
N SER A 230 -5.10 -17.20 2.23
CA SER A 230 -6.10 -16.32 2.85
C SER A 230 -5.41 -15.24 3.68
N GLU A 231 -5.66 -13.97 3.35
CA GLU A 231 -5.07 -12.81 4.02
C GLU A 231 -5.43 -12.71 5.51
N PRO A 232 -6.67 -13.02 5.98
CA PRO A 232 -7.02 -12.95 7.40
C PRO A 232 -6.06 -13.67 8.34
N ASP A 233 -5.52 -14.82 7.92
CA ASP A 233 -4.60 -15.63 8.72
C ASP A 233 -3.25 -14.93 8.94
N TYR A 234 -2.88 -14.03 8.03
CA TYR A 234 -1.62 -13.28 8.08
C TYR A 234 -1.68 -12.05 8.99
N VAL A 235 -2.85 -11.56 9.39
CA VAL A 235 -2.97 -10.56 10.45
C VAL A 235 -2.43 -11.13 11.76
N GLY A 236 -2.82 -12.36 12.07
CA GLY A 236 -2.31 -13.07 13.24
C GLY A 236 -0.82 -13.41 13.14
N ALA A 237 -0.34 -13.80 11.96
CA ALA A 237 1.08 -14.04 11.70
C ALA A 237 1.92 -12.76 11.88
N LEU A 238 1.38 -11.61 11.48
CA LEU A 238 2.04 -10.29 11.62
C LEU A 238 2.14 -9.85 13.08
N LEU A 239 1.06 -10.00 13.84
CA LEU A 239 0.92 -9.41 15.18
C LEU A 239 1.13 -10.40 16.33
N GLY A 240 1.12 -11.72 16.05
CA GLY A 240 1.06 -12.75 17.08
C GLY A 240 -0.28 -12.78 17.83
N LYS A 241 -1.33 -12.14 17.27
CA LYS A 241 -2.68 -12.07 17.84
C LYS A 241 -3.70 -12.06 16.71
N SER A 242 -4.73 -12.94 16.81
CA SER A 242 -5.78 -13.09 15.81
C SER A 242 -6.61 -11.82 15.64
N VAL A 243 -7.07 -11.58 14.41
CA VAL A 243 -8.16 -10.63 14.15
C VAL A 243 -9.50 -11.32 14.43
N THR A 244 -10.46 -10.56 14.95
CA THR A 244 -11.81 -11.07 15.18
C THR A 244 -12.73 -10.77 14.00
N LEU A 245 -13.39 -11.79 13.47
CA LEU A 245 -14.29 -11.67 12.33
C LEU A 245 -15.73 -11.98 12.75
N THR A 246 -16.69 -11.33 12.10
CA THR A 246 -18.13 -11.62 12.17
C THR A 246 -18.66 -11.93 10.78
N GLN A 247 -19.72 -12.73 10.71
CA GLN A 247 -20.33 -13.08 9.42
C GLN A 247 -21.08 -11.88 8.84
N ALA A 248 -21.02 -11.71 7.53
CA ALA A 248 -21.82 -10.74 6.79
C ALA A 248 -23.33 -11.02 6.93
N GLU A 249 -24.18 -10.01 6.65
CA GLU A 249 -25.64 -10.09 6.82
C GLU A 249 -26.37 -10.76 5.63
N THR A 250 -25.75 -10.71 4.45
CA THR A 250 -26.39 -11.09 3.18
C THR A 250 -25.71 -12.25 2.47
N ASN A 251 -24.54 -12.68 2.96
CA ASN A 251 -23.77 -13.78 2.37
C ASN A 251 -22.90 -14.47 3.44
N ASP A 252 -22.15 -15.51 3.06
CA ASP A 252 -21.34 -16.30 3.97
C ASP A 252 -19.91 -15.76 4.18
N LEU A 253 -19.65 -14.52 3.80
CA LEU A 253 -18.34 -13.90 3.97
C LEU A 253 -18.10 -13.51 5.43
N TRP A 254 -16.83 -13.51 5.82
CA TRP A 254 -16.37 -13.08 7.13
C TRP A 254 -15.62 -11.76 7.03
N VAL A 255 -16.02 -10.78 7.84
CA VAL A 255 -15.51 -9.41 7.84
C VAL A 255 -15.02 -9.02 9.24
N PRO A 256 -14.05 -8.10 9.39
CA PRO A 256 -13.62 -7.64 10.70
C PRO A 256 -14.76 -7.11 11.55
N ALA A 257 -14.91 -7.68 12.74
CA ALA A 257 -16.03 -7.40 13.65
C ALA A 257 -16.05 -5.94 14.17
N ASN A 258 -14.91 -5.26 14.15
CA ASN A 258 -14.75 -3.88 14.63
C ASN A 258 -14.46 -2.88 13.51
N ALA A 259 -14.74 -3.21 12.25
CA ALA A 259 -14.70 -2.24 11.15
C ALA A 259 -15.68 -1.09 11.37
N GLU A 260 -15.47 0.05 10.73
CA GLU A 260 -16.37 1.20 10.83
C GLU A 260 -17.61 1.05 9.94
N ILE A 261 -17.40 0.59 8.69
CA ILE A 261 -18.45 0.43 7.68
C ILE A 261 -18.14 -0.82 6.86
N VAL A 262 -19.16 -1.66 6.61
CA VAL A 262 -19.09 -2.77 5.66
C VAL A 262 -20.24 -2.67 4.67
N LEU A 263 -19.92 -2.65 3.39
CA LEU A 263 -20.88 -2.76 2.30
C LEU A 263 -20.93 -4.23 1.88
N GLU A 264 -22.11 -4.80 1.74
CA GLU A 264 -22.28 -6.23 1.47
C GLU A 264 -23.21 -6.46 0.28
N GLY A 265 -22.92 -7.49 -0.50
CA GLY A 265 -23.75 -7.89 -1.61
C GLY A 265 -23.04 -8.77 -2.61
N GLU A 266 -23.05 -8.38 -3.89
CA GLU A 266 -22.54 -9.21 -4.97
C GLU A 266 -21.92 -8.40 -6.11
N ILE A 267 -20.90 -8.95 -6.76
CA ILE A 267 -20.38 -8.45 -8.04
C ILE A 267 -21.24 -9.08 -9.14
N SER A 268 -21.83 -8.24 -9.98
CA SER A 268 -22.69 -8.70 -11.07
C SER A 268 -21.97 -9.65 -12.02
N LEU A 269 -22.69 -10.67 -12.46
CA LEU A 269 -22.22 -11.59 -13.48
C LEU A 269 -22.04 -10.91 -14.84
N THR A 270 -22.97 -10.01 -15.20
CA THR A 270 -23.10 -9.47 -16.57
C THR A 270 -23.18 -7.95 -16.65
N GLU A 271 -23.60 -7.26 -15.57
CA GLU A 271 -23.77 -5.82 -15.59
C GLU A 271 -22.43 -5.12 -15.47
N THR A 272 -22.19 -4.14 -16.36
CA THR A 272 -21.02 -3.25 -16.34
C THR A 272 -21.46 -1.79 -16.31
N ALA A 273 -20.58 -0.91 -15.89
CA ALA A 273 -20.75 0.53 -15.93
C ALA A 273 -19.41 1.22 -16.16
N LEU A 274 -19.45 2.44 -16.69
CA LEU A 274 -18.27 3.26 -16.87
C LEU A 274 -17.70 3.67 -15.50
N GLU A 275 -16.45 3.28 -15.21
CA GLU A 275 -15.68 3.67 -14.04
C GLU A 275 -14.55 4.63 -14.45
N GLY A 276 -14.35 5.66 -13.65
CA GLY A 276 -13.35 6.68 -13.95
C GLY A 276 -13.83 7.79 -14.90
N PRO A 277 -12.92 8.69 -15.31
CA PRO A 277 -11.50 8.72 -14.90
C PRO A 277 -11.31 8.96 -13.41
N MET A 278 -10.11 8.65 -12.90
CA MET A 278 -9.71 8.91 -11.52
C MET A 278 -8.27 9.40 -11.48
N GLY A 279 -7.94 10.25 -10.49
CA GLY A 279 -6.56 10.55 -10.13
C GLY A 279 -5.89 9.31 -9.53
N GLU A 280 -4.78 8.88 -10.12
CA GLU A 280 -4.12 7.61 -9.80
C GLU A 280 -2.90 7.81 -8.89
N TYR A 281 -2.50 6.73 -8.20
CA TYR A 281 -1.35 6.69 -7.27
C TYR A 281 -0.03 7.16 -7.89
N HIS A 282 0.15 7.04 -9.20
CA HIS A 282 1.35 7.51 -9.89
C HIS A 282 1.39 9.03 -10.11
N GLY A 283 0.41 9.78 -9.61
CA GLY A 283 0.36 11.24 -9.65
C GLY A 283 -0.30 11.84 -10.88
N TYR A 284 -0.84 11.02 -11.76
CA TYR A 284 -1.50 11.47 -13.00
C TYR A 284 -2.97 11.09 -12.98
N GLN A 285 -3.78 11.83 -13.73
CA GLN A 285 -5.20 11.57 -13.95
C GLN A 285 -5.39 11.04 -15.37
N HIS A 286 -6.07 9.90 -15.52
CA HIS A 286 -6.47 9.40 -16.81
C HIS A 286 -7.57 10.27 -17.42
N GLN A 287 -7.64 10.32 -18.75
CA GLN A 287 -8.65 11.14 -19.45
C GLN A 287 -9.95 10.39 -19.73
N GLN A 288 -9.94 9.07 -19.62
CA GLN A 288 -11.07 8.20 -19.97
C GLN A 288 -11.35 7.19 -18.86
N GLY A 289 -12.63 6.92 -18.66
CA GLY A 289 -13.08 5.78 -17.86
C GLY A 289 -13.10 4.49 -18.68
N HIS A 290 -13.27 3.36 -17.99
CA HIS A 290 -13.36 2.04 -18.58
C HIS A 290 -14.59 1.30 -18.06
N GLU A 291 -15.17 0.44 -18.88
CA GLU A 291 -16.24 -0.48 -18.45
C GLU A 291 -15.72 -1.45 -17.39
N GLN A 292 -16.37 -1.41 -16.24
CA GLN A 292 -16.04 -2.25 -15.08
C GLN A 292 -17.29 -2.94 -14.55
N PRO A 293 -17.16 -4.07 -13.83
CA PRO A 293 -18.32 -4.75 -13.25
C PRO A 293 -19.07 -3.87 -12.25
N VAL A 294 -20.38 -4.05 -12.18
CA VAL A 294 -21.24 -3.41 -11.16
C VAL A 294 -21.26 -4.26 -9.90
N PHE A 295 -21.16 -3.58 -8.76
CA PHE A 295 -21.27 -4.12 -7.42
C PHE A 295 -22.63 -3.69 -6.84
N HIS A 296 -23.51 -4.64 -6.57
CA HIS A 296 -24.80 -4.40 -5.95
C HIS A 296 -24.69 -4.49 -4.43
N VAL A 297 -25.01 -3.40 -3.74
CA VAL A 297 -25.06 -3.37 -2.28
C VAL A 297 -26.43 -3.79 -1.80
N ARG A 298 -26.49 -4.86 -1.03
CA ARG A 298 -27.72 -5.47 -0.48
C ARG A 298 -27.94 -5.13 0.99
N ALA A 299 -26.83 -4.91 1.72
CA ALA A 299 -26.84 -4.40 3.08
C ALA A 299 -25.63 -3.52 3.34
N VAL A 300 -25.76 -2.66 4.35
CA VAL A 300 -24.67 -1.89 4.93
C VAL A 300 -24.72 -2.07 6.43
N THR A 301 -23.61 -2.48 7.03
CA THR A 301 -23.43 -2.51 8.48
C THR A 301 -22.40 -1.46 8.89
N PHE A 302 -22.66 -0.76 9.99
CA PHE A 302 -21.77 0.31 10.39
C PHE A 302 -21.89 0.64 11.89
N ARG A 303 -20.83 1.22 12.44
CA ARG A 303 -20.77 1.67 13.83
C ARG A 303 -21.56 2.95 14.03
N ASP A 304 -21.92 3.24 15.30
CA ASP A 304 -22.38 4.58 15.67
C ASP A 304 -21.31 5.61 15.37
N ASP A 305 -21.71 6.79 14.84
CA ASP A 305 -20.80 7.84 14.39
C ASP A 305 -19.65 7.31 13.52
N PRO A 306 -19.95 6.70 12.37
CA PRO A 306 -18.97 5.96 11.59
C PRO A 306 -17.89 6.87 11.00
N ILE A 307 -16.68 6.33 10.89
CA ILE A 307 -15.53 7.04 10.32
C ILE A 307 -15.18 6.39 8.97
N LEU A 308 -15.33 7.14 7.89
CA LEU A 308 -14.86 6.75 6.57
C LEU A 308 -13.39 7.17 6.39
N PRO A 309 -12.43 6.24 6.37
CA PRO A 309 -11.07 6.59 6.01
C PRO A 309 -10.95 6.76 4.50
N ILE A 310 -10.18 7.76 4.08
CA ILE A 310 -9.94 8.02 2.67
C ILE A 310 -8.45 8.16 2.36
N CYS A 311 -8.06 7.65 1.20
CA CYS A 311 -6.83 8.00 0.50
C CYS A 311 -7.18 8.90 -0.69
N VAL A 312 -6.49 10.01 -0.84
CA VAL A 312 -6.60 10.88 -2.00
C VAL A 312 -5.36 10.67 -2.86
N ALA A 313 -5.46 9.79 -3.82
CA ALA A 313 -4.36 9.46 -4.72
C ALA A 313 -3.86 10.70 -5.49
N GLY A 314 -2.60 10.72 -5.88
CA GLY A 314 -2.01 11.85 -6.60
C GLY A 314 -0.48 11.88 -6.47
N THR A 315 0.11 13.06 -6.55
CA THR A 315 1.56 13.24 -6.42
C THR A 315 2.09 12.54 -5.16
N PRO A 316 3.04 11.59 -5.29
CA PRO A 316 3.54 10.79 -4.15
C PRO A 316 4.27 11.64 -3.10
N PRO A 317 4.38 11.13 -1.84
CA PRO A 317 3.81 9.88 -1.34
C PRO A 317 2.42 10.02 -0.71
N GLU A 318 1.65 8.92 -0.72
CA GLU A 318 0.40 8.72 0.04
C GLU A 318 0.21 7.22 0.35
N GLU A 319 -0.94 6.76 0.83
CA GLU A 319 -1.17 5.41 1.37
C GLU A 319 -0.84 4.26 0.41
N ASN A 320 -1.10 4.42 -0.89
CA ASN A 320 -0.73 3.39 -1.87
C ASN A 320 0.78 3.15 -1.88
N HIS A 321 1.56 4.22 -1.67
CA HIS A 321 3.02 4.12 -1.64
C HIS A 321 3.51 3.57 -0.31
N THR A 322 2.98 4.07 0.82
CA THR A 322 3.48 3.70 2.15
C THR A 322 3.15 2.26 2.49
N ILE A 323 1.92 1.80 2.25
CA ILE A 323 1.50 0.42 2.52
C ILE A 323 2.06 -0.51 1.46
N TRP A 324 1.70 -0.29 0.20
CA TRP A 324 2.02 -1.20 -0.88
C TRP A 324 3.53 -1.27 -1.18
N GLY A 325 4.21 -0.12 -1.23
CA GLY A 325 5.67 -0.06 -1.43
C GLY A 325 6.44 -0.79 -0.35
N THR A 326 6.01 -0.73 0.91
CA THR A 326 6.61 -1.51 2.01
C THR A 326 6.45 -3.01 1.80
N MET A 327 5.25 -3.46 1.43
CA MET A 327 4.97 -4.89 1.18
C MET A 327 5.80 -5.42 0.02
N ILE A 328 5.87 -4.67 -1.09
CA ILE A 328 6.70 -5.02 -2.24
C ILE A 328 8.18 -5.08 -1.85
N SER A 329 8.67 -4.11 -1.07
CA SER A 329 10.05 -4.09 -0.58
C SER A 329 10.40 -5.36 0.19
N ALA A 330 9.52 -5.78 1.10
CA ALA A 330 9.71 -6.99 1.89
C ALA A 330 9.75 -8.25 1.03
N GLN A 331 8.85 -8.36 0.05
CA GLN A 331 8.77 -9.52 -0.80
C GLN A 331 9.94 -9.59 -1.80
N LEU A 332 10.34 -8.46 -2.39
CA LEU A 332 11.51 -8.42 -3.26
C LEU A 332 12.79 -8.79 -2.53
N LEU A 333 12.95 -8.27 -1.29
CA LEU A 333 14.10 -8.63 -0.45
C LEU A 333 14.12 -10.13 -0.17
N GLU A 334 12.97 -10.74 0.16
CA GLU A 334 12.87 -12.17 0.38
C GLU A 334 13.18 -12.97 -0.88
N THR A 335 12.62 -12.56 -2.01
CA THR A 335 12.82 -13.21 -3.31
C THR A 335 14.30 -13.21 -3.73
N LEU A 336 14.97 -12.07 -3.60
CA LEU A 336 16.39 -11.92 -3.96
C LEU A 336 17.32 -12.72 -3.02
N GLN A 337 17.06 -12.67 -1.72
CA GLN A 337 17.86 -13.44 -0.75
C GLN A 337 17.64 -14.95 -0.84
N SER A 338 16.42 -15.39 -1.14
CA SER A 338 16.12 -16.83 -1.38
C SER A 338 16.81 -17.36 -2.62
N ALA A 339 17.09 -16.48 -3.61
CA ALA A 339 17.91 -16.80 -4.79
C ALA A 339 19.43 -16.71 -4.53
N ALA A 340 19.85 -16.58 -3.27
CA ALA A 340 21.23 -16.43 -2.83
C ALA A 340 21.97 -15.24 -3.45
N LEU A 341 21.25 -14.18 -3.84
CA LEU A 341 21.85 -12.92 -4.28
C LEU A 341 22.34 -12.10 -3.08
N PRO A 342 23.46 -11.37 -3.21
CA PRO A 342 24.10 -10.64 -2.11
C PRO A 342 23.38 -9.33 -1.82
N VAL A 343 22.11 -9.38 -1.43
CA VAL A 343 21.26 -8.22 -1.17
C VAL A 343 21.11 -8.00 0.33
N ASP A 344 21.42 -6.77 0.77
CA ASP A 344 21.27 -6.32 2.15
C ASP A 344 19.86 -5.80 2.44
N PHE A 345 19.34 -4.96 1.55
CA PHE A 345 18.02 -4.36 1.71
C PHE A 345 17.39 -4.01 0.36
N VAL A 346 16.06 -3.89 0.31
CA VAL A 346 15.30 -3.40 -0.84
C VAL A 346 14.31 -2.35 -0.36
N TRP A 347 14.21 -1.26 -1.10
CA TRP A 347 13.26 -0.21 -0.83
C TRP A 347 12.56 0.28 -2.10
N CYS A 348 11.24 0.18 -2.13
CA CYS A 348 10.43 0.81 -3.16
C CYS A 348 10.28 2.29 -2.80
N SER A 349 10.95 3.17 -3.54
CA SER A 349 10.93 4.61 -3.26
C SER A 349 9.53 5.17 -3.41
N TYR A 350 8.97 5.68 -2.33
CA TYR A 350 7.63 6.25 -2.31
C TYR A 350 7.53 7.48 -3.20
N GLU A 351 8.55 8.34 -3.18
CA GLU A 351 8.67 9.54 -4.01
C GLU A 351 8.70 9.23 -5.51
N ALA A 352 9.04 8.01 -5.88
CA ALA A 352 8.99 7.53 -7.27
C ALA A 352 7.69 6.76 -7.58
N ALA A 353 6.61 6.98 -6.82
CA ALA A 353 5.33 6.29 -6.95
C ALA A 353 5.47 4.76 -6.94
N THR A 354 6.40 4.23 -6.15
CA THR A 354 6.79 2.80 -6.14
C THR A 354 7.22 2.22 -7.51
N CYS A 355 7.40 3.07 -8.53
CA CYS A 355 7.94 2.66 -9.83
C CYS A 355 9.45 2.36 -9.80
N TRP A 356 10.14 2.73 -8.73
CA TRP A 356 11.53 2.39 -8.49
C TRP A 356 11.65 1.48 -7.27
N ALA A 357 12.29 0.32 -7.45
CA ALA A 357 12.82 -0.45 -6.34
C ALA A 357 14.35 -0.31 -6.32
N VAL A 358 14.89 0.19 -5.23
CA VAL A 358 16.32 0.33 -5.01
C VAL A 358 16.82 -0.88 -4.22
N VAL A 359 17.85 -1.52 -4.74
CA VAL A 359 18.45 -2.74 -4.18
C VAL A 359 19.82 -2.41 -3.62
N SER A 360 19.96 -2.49 -2.30
CA SER A 360 21.24 -2.38 -1.60
C SER A 360 21.97 -3.71 -1.66
N VAL A 361 23.12 -3.71 -2.32
CA VAL A 361 23.96 -4.89 -2.54
C VAL A 361 25.08 -4.94 -1.51
N ASP A 362 25.26 -6.09 -0.88
CA ASP A 362 26.40 -6.40 0.00
C ASP A 362 27.65 -6.55 -0.87
N ILE A 363 28.49 -5.50 -0.85
CA ILE A 363 29.66 -5.39 -1.74
C ILE A 363 30.71 -6.49 -1.46
N GLU A 364 30.88 -6.89 -0.18
CA GLU A 364 31.86 -7.92 0.18
C GLU A 364 31.44 -9.27 -0.40
N LYS A 365 30.17 -9.61 -0.28
CA LYS A 365 29.63 -10.86 -0.88
C LYS A 365 29.62 -10.81 -2.40
N LEU A 366 29.30 -9.64 -3.00
CA LEU A 366 29.33 -9.45 -4.45
C LEU A 366 30.70 -9.73 -5.03
N ALA A 367 31.75 -9.19 -4.40
CA ALA A 367 33.15 -9.43 -4.81
C ALA A 367 33.51 -10.91 -4.85
N GLY A 368 32.95 -11.73 -3.93
CA GLY A 368 33.16 -13.18 -3.90
C GLY A 368 32.43 -13.96 -5.00
N MET A 369 31.51 -13.33 -5.74
CA MET A 369 30.73 -14.02 -6.78
C MET A 369 31.47 -14.17 -8.13
N ASN A 370 32.56 -13.46 -8.33
CA ASN A 370 33.31 -13.45 -9.60
C ASN A 370 32.38 -13.21 -10.83
N THR A 371 31.57 -12.16 -10.76
CA THR A 371 30.54 -11.81 -11.75
C THR A 371 30.81 -10.44 -12.39
N THR A 372 30.21 -10.18 -13.54
CA THR A 372 30.20 -8.86 -14.18
C THR A 372 28.93 -8.08 -13.84
N ALA A 373 28.93 -6.76 -14.10
CA ALA A 373 27.73 -5.94 -13.94
C ALA A 373 26.56 -6.45 -14.79
N ALA A 374 26.83 -6.86 -16.03
CA ALA A 374 25.81 -7.38 -16.93
C ALA A 374 25.25 -8.74 -16.46
N ASP A 375 26.13 -9.66 -16.04
CA ASP A 375 25.68 -10.98 -15.55
C ASP A 375 24.90 -10.86 -14.24
N PHE A 376 25.34 -9.98 -13.35
CA PHE A 376 24.63 -9.71 -12.11
C PHE A 376 23.26 -9.08 -12.34
N ALA A 377 23.17 -8.05 -13.21
CA ALA A 377 21.90 -7.44 -13.59
C ALA A 377 20.97 -8.46 -14.27
N GLY A 378 21.50 -9.36 -15.13
CA GLY A 378 20.75 -10.44 -15.74
C GLY A 378 20.13 -11.40 -14.73
N LYS A 379 20.90 -11.82 -13.71
CA LYS A 379 20.41 -12.68 -12.63
C LYS A 379 19.35 -11.98 -11.77
N VAL A 380 19.56 -10.70 -11.44
CA VAL A 380 18.56 -9.90 -10.70
C VAL A 380 17.28 -9.77 -11.52
N ALA A 381 17.38 -9.51 -12.82
CA ALA A 381 16.22 -9.43 -13.73
C ALA A 381 15.42 -10.73 -13.76
N GLU A 382 16.09 -11.86 -13.94
CA GLU A 382 15.47 -13.19 -13.97
C GLU A 382 14.65 -13.44 -12.69
N VAL A 383 15.26 -13.19 -11.54
CA VAL A 383 14.65 -13.42 -10.23
C VAL A 383 13.49 -12.44 -9.96
N VAL A 384 13.71 -11.14 -10.19
CA VAL A 384 12.72 -10.11 -9.83
C VAL A 384 11.58 -10.08 -10.84
N PHE A 385 11.87 -9.97 -12.13
CA PHE A 385 10.84 -9.81 -13.16
C PHE A 385 10.02 -11.10 -13.39
N GLY A 386 10.53 -12.25 -12.99
CA GLY A 386 9.79 -13.49 -12.90
C GLY A 386 8.89 -13.63 -11.67
N SER A 387 9.03 -12.77 -10.68
CA SER A 387 8.27 -12.82 -9.42
C SER A 387 6.97 -12.02 -9.48
N HIS A 388 6.03 -12.34 -8.56
CA HIS A 388 4.78 -11.59 -8.43
C HIS A 388 5.01 -10.13 -8.02
N ALA A 389 5.87 -9.86 -7.06
CA ALA A 389 6.20 -8.49 -6.65
C ALA A 389 6.92 -7.71 -7.76
N GLY A 390 7.82 -8.36 -8.49
CA GLY A 390 8.55 -7.73 -9.58
C GLY A 390 7.67 -7.39 -10.80
N TYR A 391 6.50 -8.01 -10.94
CA TYR A 391 5.51 -7.63 -11.95
C TYR A 391 5.12 -6.14 -11.84
N LEU A 392 5.04 -5.64 -10.61
CA LEU A 392 4.62 -4.27 -10.29
C LEU A 392 5.74 -3.23 -10.46
N ILE A 393 7.00 -3.66 -10.58
CA ILE A 393 8.17 -2.78 -10.57
C ILE A 393 8.76 -2.68 -11.97
N PRO A 394 8.68 -1.51 -12.62
CA PRO A 394 9.27 -1.30 -13.93
C PRO A 394 10.78 -1.04 -13.91
N LYS A 395 11.33 -0.50 -12.82
CA LYS A 395 12.73 -0.09 -12.79
C LYS A 395 13.41 -0.49 -11.49
N LEU A 396 14.59 -1.11 -11.59
CA LEU A 396 15.46 -1.42 -10.47
C LEU A 396 16.72 -0.56 -10.52
N ILE A 397 17.17 -0.10 -9.35
CA ILE A 397 18.43 0.63 -9.19
C ILE A 397 19.30 -0.19 -8.24
N LEU A 398 20.47 -0.63 -8.70
CA LEU A 398 21.42 -1.40 -7.90
C LEU A 398 22.46 -0.45 -7.31
N VAL A 399 22.58 -0.39 -6.00
CA VAL A 399 23.59 0.42 -5.29
C VAL A 399 24.34 -0.43 -4.27
N GLY A 400 25.51 0.01 -3.87
CA GLY A 400 26.24 -0.61 -2.76
C GLY A 400 25.60 -0.28 -1.40
N ASN A 401 25.91 -1.07 -0.38
CA ASN A 401 25.44 -0.86 1.00
C ASN A 401 26.08 0.38 1.70
N ASP A 402 26.88 1.16 0.96
CA ASP A 402 27.36 2.48 1.34
C ASP A 402 26.35 3.62 1.06
N ILE A 403 25.22 3.32 0.40
CA ILE A 403 24.13 4.24 0.09
C ILE A 403 22.94 3.92 0.99
N ASP A 404 22.38 4.93 1.65
CA ASP A 404 21.09 4.80 2.32
C ASP A 404 19.97 4.88 1.28
N ILE A 405 19.39 3.73 0.95
CA ILE A 405 18.38 3.63 -0.10
C ILE A 405 16.99 4.14 0.31
N VAL A 406 16.78 4.43 1.59
CA VAL A 406 15.55 5.07 2.08
C VAL A 406 15.60 6.59 1.84
N ASP A 407 16.79 7.18 1.83
CA ASP A 407 17.00 8.57 1.47
C ASP A 407 17.06 8.74 -0.07
N ILE A 408 15.96 9.22 -0.63
CA ILE A 408 15.85 9.44 -2.08
C ILE A 408 16.94 10.35 -2.64
N ASN A 409 17.47 11.31 -1.85
CA ASN A 409 18.54 12.20 -2.30
C ASN A 409 19.85 11.43 -2.52
N GLN A 410 20.15 10.45 -1.66
CA GLN A 410 21.32 9.60 -1.85
C GLN A 410 21.15 8.67 -3.07
N VAL A 411 19.93 8.17 -3.31
CA VAL A 411 19.62 7.37 -4.49
C VAL A 411 19.80 8.17 -5.77
N VAL A 412 19.26 9.40 -5.83
CA VAL A 412 19.42 10.31 -6.98
C VAL A 412 20.89 10.68 -7.19
N TRP A 413 21.63 10.95 -6.11
CA TRP A 413 23.05 11.21 -6.19
C TRP A 413 23.84 10.01 -6.75
N ALA A 414 23.56 8.80 -6.27
CA ALA A 414 24.21 7.58 -6.78
C ALA A 414 23.87 7.36 -8.27
N LEU A 415 22.61 7.52 -8.65
CA LEU A 415 22.16 7.39 -10.03
C LEU A 415 22.88 8.37 -10.97
N ALA A 416 23.02 9.61 -10.55
CA ALA A 416 23.67 10.67 -11.35
C ALA A 416 25.19 10.50 -11.47
N THR A 417 25.84 9.92 -10.46
CA THR A 417 27.33 9.93 -10.37
C THR A 417 27.99 8.58 -10.59
N ARG A 418 27.24 7.47 -10.47
CA ARG A 418 27.79 6.10 -10.51
C ARG A 418 27.36 5.31 -11.75
N SER A 419 26.25 5.69 -12.40
CA SER A 419 25.72 4.97 -13.54
C SER A 419 26.22 5.57 -14.87
N HIS A 420 26.97 4.79 -15.64
CA HIS A 420 27.42 5.20 -16.96
C HIS A 420 26.29 4.98 -17.99
N PRO A 421 25.84 6.02 -18.74
CA PRO A 421 24.63 5.95 -19.56
C PRO A 421 24.62 4.84 -20.62
N ALA A 422 25.79 4.48 -21.15
CA ALA A 422 25.89 3.49 -22.24
C ALA A 422 26.21 2.06 -21.76
N ARG A 423 26.63 1.86 -20.50
CA ARG A 423 27.11 0.56 -20.03
C ARG A 423 26.32 0.00 -18.86
N ASP A 424 25.70 0.89 -18.09
CA ASP A 424 25.10 0.54 -16.81
C ASP A 424 23.56 0.55 -16.83
N HIS A 425 22.98 0.71 -18.02
CA HIS A 425 21.53 0.66 -18.26
C HIS A 425 21.17 -0.63 -19.01
N PHE A 426 20.61 -1.61 -18.29
CA PHE A 426 20.20 -2.89 -18.85
C PHE A 426 18.71 -2.85 -19.14
N ILE A 427 18.31 -2.94 -20.40
CA ILE A 427 16.92 -2.82 -20.86
C ILE A 427 16.38 -4.20 -21.23
N PHE A 428 15.19 -4.51 -20.76
CA PHE A 428 14.46 -5.75 -21.01
C PHE A 428 13.15 -5.38 -21.72
N PRO A 429 13.09 -5.44 -23.08
CA PRO A 429 12.01 -4.80 -23.84
C PRO A 429 10.66 -5.53 -23.76
N ASP A 430 10.66 -6.85 -23.59
CA ASP A 430 9.45 -7.68 -23.67
C ASP A 430 9.22 -8.45 -22.37
N VAL A 431 9.00 -7.71 -21.29
CA VAL A 431 8.71 -8.29 -19.97
C VAL A 431 7.26 -7.98 -19.60
N ARG A 432 6.61 -8.93 -18.93
CA ARG A 432 5.27 -8.73 -18.38
C ARG A 432 5.24 -7.47 -17.47
N GLU A 433 4.31 -6.56 -17.76
CA GLU A 433 4.26 -5.24 -17.11
C GLU A 433 2.89 -4.98 -16.51
N PHE A 434 2.85 -4.22 -15.42
CA PHE A 434 1.62 -3.80 -14.78
C PHE A 434 0.92 -2.70 -15.62
N PRO A 435 -0.34 -2.88 -16.04
CA PRO A 435 -0.97 -2.02 -17.05
C PRO A 435 -1.23 -0.59 -16.59
N MET A 436 -1.12 -0.31 -15.28
CA MET A 436 -1.32 1.04 -14.75
C MET A 436 -0.05 1.91 -14.78
N VAL A 437 1.07 1.40 -15.28
CA VAL A 437 2.28 2.20 -15.42
C VAL A 437 2.06 3.30 -16.48
N PRO A 438 2.28 4.60 -16.15
CA PRO A 438 1.78 5.72 -16.97
C PRO A 438 2.38 5.85 -18.37
N TYR A 439 3.60 5.36 -18.58
CA TYR A 439 4.29 5.48 -19.86
C TYR A 439 3.93 4.38 -20.87
N LEU A 440 3.14 3.37 -20.47
CA LEU A 440 2.72 2.32 -21.37
C LEU A 440 1.72 2.84 -22.39
N SER A 441 1.95 2.51 -23.67
CA SER A 441 0.97 2.72 -24.73
C SER A 441 -0.23 1.79 -24.58
N GLU A 442 -1.36 2.11 -25.22
CA GLU A 442 -2.51 1.21 -25.24
C GLU A 442 -2.19 -0.15 -25.90
N GLU A 443 -1.23 -0.18 -26.85
CA GLU A 443 -0.73 -1.40 -27.46
C GLU A 443 0.04 -2.26 -26.45
N ASP A 444 0.91 -1.66 -25.64
CA ASP A 444 1.65 -2.35 -24.57
C ASP A 444 0.69 -2.94 -23.52
N LYS A 445 -0.29 -2.16 -23.11
CA LYS A 445 -1.34 -2.59 -22.15
C LYS A 445 -2.14 -3.77 -22.71
N ALA A 446 -2.56 -3.70 -23.99
CA ALA A 446 -3.29 -4.78 -24.64
C ALA A 446 -2.43 -6.06 -24.80
N ARG A 447 -1.14 -5.92 -25.04
CA ARG A 447 -0.18 -7.03 -25.11
C ARG A 447 0.17 -7.59 -23.72
N GLY A 448 -0.01 -6.80 -22.65
CA GLY A 448 0.36 -7.16 -21.28
C GLY A 448 1.87 -7.22 -21.05
N SER A 449 2.65 -6.57 -21.90
CA SER A 449 4.10 -6.49 -21.79
C SER A 449 4.62 -5.10 -22.12
N GLY A 450 5.72 -4.73 -21.48
CA GLY A 450 6.40 -3.46 -21.66
C GLY A 450 7.90 -3.58 -21.41
N GLY A 451 8.59 -2.45 -21.40
CA GLY A 451 10.03 -2.40 -21.15
C GLY A 451 10.34 -2.21 -19.67
N LYS A 452 11.15 -3.11 -19.11
CA LYS A 452 11.74 -2.95 -17.78
C LYS A 452 13.22 -2.61 -17.84
N ALA A 453 13.74 -1.99 -16.79
CA ALA A 453 15.14 -1.59 -16.74
C ALA A 453 15.79 -1.93 -15.40
N ILE A 454 17.07 -2.28 -15.46
CA ILE A 454 17.98 -2.28 -14.30
C ILE A 454 19.06 -1.24 -14.56
N ILE A 455 19.23 -0.34 -13.60
CA ILE A 455 20.27 0.69 -13.64
C ILE A 455 21.33 0.31 -12.60
N ASN A 456 22.55 0.05 -13.05
CA ASN A 456 23.65 -0.29 -12.18
C ASN A 456 24.37 0.99 -11.71
N CYS A 457 24.40 1.18 -10.39
CA CYS A 457 25.14 2.23 -9.70
C CYS A 457 26.24 1.64 -8.80
N LEU A 458 26.65 0.41 -9.04
CA LEU A 458 27.81 -0.21 -8.42
C LEU A 458 29.08 0.21 -9.19
N PHE A 459 30.13 0.56 -8.48
CA PHE A 459 31.40 0.85 -9.13
C PHE A 459 32.03 -0.44 -9.68
N PRO A 460 32.75 -0.39 -10.82
CA PRO A 460 33.43 -1.57 -11.39
C PRO A 460 34.35 -2.28 -10.39
N GLU A 461 35.01 -1.52 -9.53
CA GLU A 461 35.94 -2.03 -8.53
C GLU A 461 35.24 -2.88 -7.44
N GLN A 462 33.94 -2.64 -7.20
CA GLN A 462 33.14 -3.41 -6.22
C GLN A 462 32.91 -4.87 -6.67
N PHE A 463 32.96 -5.14 -7.98
CA PHE A 463 32.89 -6.49 -8.52
C PHE A 463 34.18 -7.29 -8.37
N SER A 464 35.31 -6.61 -8.17
CA SER A 464 36.63 -7.22 -8.01
C SER A 464 37.16 -7.18 -6.56
N GLY A 465 36.38 -6.68 -5.62
CA GLY A 465 36.79 -6.56 -4.21
C GLY A 465 37.81 -5.45 -3.94
N VAL A 466 38.07 -4.58 -4.91
CA VAL A 466 38.96 -3.43 -4.73
C VAL A 466 38.17 -2.29 -4.08
N THR A 467 38.62 -1.84 -2.93
CA THR A 467 37.98 -0.73 -2.21
C THR A 467 38.32 0.59 -2.92
N ARG A 468 37.30 1.25 -3.46
CA ARG A 468 37.42 2.64 -3.90
C ARG A 468 37.36 3.59 -2.70
N ALA A 469 37.89 4.80 -2.87
CA ALA A 469 37.77 5.86 -1.86
C ALA A 469 36.28 6.00 -1.43
N GLY A 470 36.04 5.98 -0.14
CA GLY A 470 34.71 6.01 0.43
C GLY A 470 33.94 7.29 0.13
N THR A 471 32.66 7.26 0.38
CA THR A 471 31.76 8.41 0.30
C THR A 471 32.22 9.53 1.24
N ALA A 472 32.41 10.74 0.71
CA ALA A 472 32.75 11.91 1.51
C ALA A 472 31.51 12.43 2.25
N SER A 473 31.22 11.85 3.39
CA SER A 473 30.08 12.22 4.24
C SER A 473 30.48 12.23 5.71
N PHE A 474 29.64 12.81 6.58
CA PHE A 474 29.86 12.78 8.03
C PHE A 474 30.03 11.33 8.53
N ARG A 475 29.24 10.41 8.03
CA ARG A 475 29.27 8.98 8.44
C ARG A 475 30.54 8.27 8.01
N HIS A 476 31.05 8.54 6.79
CA HIS A 476 32.09 7.71 6.17
C HIS A 476 33.49 8.35 6.11
N SER A 477 33.56 9.67 6.25
CA SER A 477 34.85 10.38 6.09
C SER A 477 35.53 10.80 7.38
N TYR A 478 34.89 10.58 8.52
CA TYR A 478 35.43 10.99 9.81
C TYR A 478 35.55 9.78 10.75
N PRO A 479 36.67 9.72 11.53
CA PRO A 479 36.81 8.67 12.56
C PRO A 479 35.68 8.71 13.56
N GLU A 480 35.31 7.55 14.09
CA GLU A 480 34.20 7.40 15.05
C GLU A 480 34.31 8.36 16.23
N GLN A 481 35.52 8.51 16.80
CA GLN A 481 35.76 9.44 17.92
C GLN A 481 35.41 10.89 17.58
N VAL A 482 35.64 11.31 16.32
CA VAL A 482 35.30 12.66 15.86
C VAL A 482 33.80 12.80 15.69
N ARG A 483 33.16 11.80 15.13
CA ARG A 483 31.69 11.78 14.94
C ARG A 483 30.97 11.86 16.28
N VAL A 484 31.31 10.97 17.21
CA VAL A 484 30.74 10.96 18.58
C VAL A 484 30.94 12.30 19.28
N LYS A 485 32.14 12.90 19.16
CA LYS A 485 32.40 14.25 19.73
C LYS A 485 31.49 15.31 19.12
N VAL A 486 31.33 15.30 17.80
CA VAL A 486 30.50 16.28 17.09
C VAL A 486 29.02 16.13 17.49
N GLU A 487 28.51 14.89 17.53
CA GLU A 487 27.13 14.61 17.93
C GLU A 487 26.88 15.02 19.38
N ALA A 488 27.77 14.69 20.30
CA ALA A 488 27.66 15.05 21.72
C ALA A 488 27.64 16.57 21.96
N ASN A 489 28.27 17.33 21.10
CA ASN A 489 28.37 18.78 21.23
C ASN A 489 27.45 19.56 20.27
N TRP A 490 26.56 18.86 19.52
CA TRP A 490 25.74 19.46 18.45
C TRP A 490 24.96 20.70 18.91
N LYS A 491 24.28 20.57 20.06
CA LYS A 491 23.56 21.70 20.67
C LYS A 491 24.48 22.83 21.13
N GLN A 492 25.72 22.52 21.55
CA GLN A 492 26.68 23.53 21.99
C GLN A 492 27.26 24.33 20.80
N TYR A 493 27.24 23.73 19.60
CA TYR A 493 27.60 24.41 18.34
C TYR A 493 26.49 25.33 17.83
N GLY A 494 25.28 25.28 18.44
CA GLY A 494 24.15 26.14 18.10
C GLY A 494 23.13 25.52 17.14
N PHE A 495 23.19 24.20 16.95
CA PHE A 495 22.26 23.43 16.07
C PHE A 495 21.23 22.62 16.83
#